data_a5f0e322bd76dfe88ab36ca21a614293
#
_entry.id   a5f0e322bd76dfe88ab36ca21a614293
#
_cell.length_a   1.000
_cell.length_b   1.000
_cell.length_c   1.000
_cell.angle_alpha   90.00
_cell.angle_beta   90.00
_cell.angle_gamma   90.00
#
_symmetry.space_group_name_H-M   'P 1'
#
loop_
_entity.id
_entity.type
_entity.pdbx_description
1 polymer ?
#
loop_
_entity_poly.entity_id
_entity_poly.type
_entity_poly.pdbx_seq_one_letter_code
_entity_poly.pdbx_strand_id
1 'polypeptide(L)'
;MGSFEGKTVLITGAGRAVLSDGKCGLIGYGIATAFAKEGANLVLTGRNVSKLESAKKELEEKYNVKVLILQADINDKNDNEAAVCHVMDEIKKTFGRLDVLIDNAQASASGVPLKDNTTEQLNLALYSGLYATFYYRKHAYPLLKETKGSVINFASGAGLFGNYGQCAYAAAKEGIRGLSRVAANEWAKDGINVNIICPLAWTSQLEKFQQAYPDAFKANVHVPPRGHVGDSEREIGRVCVQIASPDFKYRTGETITLEGGMGLRP
;
A
#
# COMPACT_ATOMS: atom_id res chain seq x y z
N MET A 1 26.03 0.89 3.58
CA MET A 1 24.90 0.38 4.41
C MET A 1 23.64 1.08 3.96
N GLY A 2 22.56 0.32 3.73
CA GLY A 2 21.26 0.89 3.38
C GLY A 2 20.64 1.60 4.58
N SER A 3 19.80 2.59 4.34
CA SER A 3 19.18 3.42 5.40
C SER A 3 18.18 2.65 6.29
N PHE A 4 17.80 1.42 5.88
CA PHE A 4 16.86 0.54 6.59
C PHE A 4 17.48 -0.78 7.05
N GLU A 5 18.81 -0.90 7.06
CA GLU A 5 19.47 -2.10 7.55
C GLU A 5 19.07 -2.41 9.01
N GLY A 6 18.67 -3.67 9.27
CA GLY A 6 18.17 -4.12 10.57
C GLY A 6 16.77 -3.64 10.95
N LYS A 7 16.10 -2.84 10.14
CA LYS A 7 14.70 -2.42 10.33
C LYS A 7 13.75 -3.39 9.66
N THR A 8 12.52 -3.50 10.18
CA THR A 8 11.47 -4.39 9.68
C THR A 8 10.33 -3.58 9.07
N VAL A 9 9.97 -3.93 7.84
CA VAL A 9 8.93 -3.26 7.05
C VAL A 9 7.84 -4.24 6.67
N LEU A 10 6.61 -4.00 7.13
CA LEU A 10 5.42 -4.75 6.72
C LEU A 10 4.75 -4.06 5.54
N ILE A 11 4.49 -4.82 4.46
CA ILE A 11 3.83 -4.33 3.25
C ILE A 11 2.66 -5.24 2.91
N THR A 12 1.45 -4.71 2.94
CA THR A 12 0.27 -5.47 2.57
C THR A 12 0.06 -5.46 1.05
N GLY A 13 -0.34 -6.60 0.47
CA GLY A 13 -0.56 -6.74 -0.97
C GLY A 13 0.74 -6.70 -1.81
N ALA A 14 1.80 -7.34 -1.30
CA ALA A 14 3.15 -7.27 -1.89
C ALA A 14 3.57 -8.51 -2.69
N GLY A 15 2.61 -9.27 -3.24
CA GLY A 15 2.93 -10.39 -4.13
C GLY A 15 3.63 -9.92 -5.42
N ARG A 16 4.51 -10.75 -5.98
CA ARG A 16 5.25 -10.42 -7.21
C ARG A 16 4.33 -10.38 -8.43
N ALA A 17 4.42 -9.31 -9.19
CA ALA A 17 4.00 -9.24 -10.58
C ALA A 17 4.99 -8.37 -11.36
N VAL A 18 5.15 -8.69 -12.63
CA VAL A 18 6.11 -8.03 -13.53
C VAL A 18 5.36 -7.56 -14.76
N LEU A 19 5.74 -6.40 -15.27
CA LEU A 19 5.29 -5.84 -16.54
C LEU A 19 5.99 -6.53 -17.72
N SER A 20 5.50 -6.31 -18.92
CA SER A 20 6.11 -6.84 -20.16
C SER A 20 7.56 -6.36 -20.37
N ASP A 21 7.92 -5.19 -19.83
CA ASP A 21 9.27 -4.62 -19.87
C ASP A 21 10.18 -5.07 -18.70
N GLY A 22 9.72 -5.99 -17.84
CA GLY A 22 10.45 -6.52 -16.70
C GLY A 22 10.39 -5.69 -15.42
N LYS A 23 9.71 -4.54 -15.41
CA LYS A 23 9.56 -3.72 -14.20
C LYS A 23 8.52 -4.27 -13.21
N CYS A 24 8.48 -3.70 -12.01
CA CYS A 24 7.52 -4.07 -10.98
C CYS A 24 6.08 -3.75 -11.42
N GLY A 25 5.26 -4.78 -11.58
CA GLY A 25 3.88 -4.68 -12.05
C GLY A 25 2.83 -4.51 -10.96
N LEU A 26 3.23 -4.41 -9.68
CA LEU A 26 2.35 -4.10 -8.55
C LEU A 26 3.03 -3.09 -7.62
N ILE A 27 2.24 -2.16 -7.09
CA ILE A 27 2.74 -1.11 -6.19
C ILE A 27 3.40 -1.73 -4.96
N GLY A 28 2.73 -2.67 -4.27
CA GLY A 28 3.28 -3.31 -3.07
C GLY A 28 4.61 -4.05 -3.33
N TYR A 29 4.76 -4.69 -4.49
CA TYR A 29 6.03 -5.33 -4.88
C TYR A 29 7.12 -4.29 -5.22
N GLY A 30 6.75 -3.20 -5.88
CA GLY A 30 7.68 -2.08 -6.13
C GLY A 30 8.20 -1.45 -4.84
N ILE A 31 7.32 -1.27 -3.84
CA ILE A 31 7.69 -0.79 -2.51
C ILE A 31 8.63 -1.78 -1.82
N ALA A 32 8.29 -3.08 -1.83
CA ALA A 32 9.14 -4.13 -1.25
C ALA A 32 10.55 -4.13 -1.86
N THR A 33 10.64 -3.97 -3.19
CA THR A 33 11.92 -3.86 -3.91
C THR A 33 12.70 -2.62 -3.48
N ALA A 34 12.04 -1.47 -3.32
CA ALA A 34 12.68 -0.24 -2.89
C ALA A 34 13.26 -0.34 -1.46
N PHE A 35 12.52 -0.95 -0.52
CA PHE A 35 13.02 -1.18 0.85
C PHE A 35 14.08 -2.28 0.92
N ALA A 36 13.99 -3.33 0.07
CA ALA A 36 15.04 -4.34 -0.03
C ALA A 36 16.39 -3.74 -0.44
N LYS A 37 16.39 -2.80 -1.39
CA LYS A 37 17.58 -2.05 -1.80
C LYS A 37 18.22 -1.24 -0.66
N GLU A 38 17.43 -0.89 0.35
CA GLU A 38 17.89 -0.19 1.56
C GLU A 38 18.25 -1.15 2.72
N GLY A 39 18.25 -2.48 2.47
CA GLY A 39 18.66 -3.47 3.45
C GLY A 39 17.62 -3.83 4.51
N ALA A 40 16.35 -3.48 4.30
CA ALA A 40 15.27 -3.78 5.24
C ALA A 40 14.95 -5.28 5.31
N ASN A 41 14.62 -5.79 6.50
CA ASN A 41 13.85 -7.02 6.65
C ASN A 41 12.42 -6.76 6.19
N LEU A 42 11.84 -7.68 5.44
CA LEU A 42 10.52 -7.50 4.85
C LEU A 42 9.51 -8.50 5.39
N VAL A 43 8.31 -8.03 5.63
CA VAL A 43 7.12 -8.88 5.85
C VAL A 43 6.13 -8.57 4.75
N LEU A 44 5.83 -9.56 3.91
CA LEU A 44 4.96 -9.42 2.75
C LEU A 44 3.68 -10.20 2.99
N THR A 45 2.53 -9.52 2.90
CA THR A 45 1.24 -10.20 3.00
C THR A 45 0.45 -10.12 1.71
N GLY A 46 -0.44 -11.08 1.52
CA GLY A 46 -1.34 -11.15 0.38
C GLY A 46 -2.09 -12.48 0.32
N ARG A 47 -3.07 -12.59 -0.58
CA ARG A 47 -3.90 -13.78 -0.72
C ARG A 47 -3.24 -14.92 -1.52
N ASN A 48 -2.40 -14.57 -2.47
CA ASN A 48 -1.77 -15.52 -3.39
C ASN A 48 -0.37 -15.90 -2.91
N VAL A 49 -0.25 -17.08 -2.32
CA VAL A 49 0.99 -17.60 -1.73
C VAL A 49 2.09 -17.73 -2.79
N SER A 50 1.79 -18.24 -3.99
CA SER A 50 2.82 -18.43 -5.03
C SER A 50 3.43 -17.10 -5.51
N LYS A 51 2.64 -16.01 -5.52
CA LYS A 51 3.19 -14.68 -5.80
C LYS A 51 4.04 -14.13 -4.65
N LEU A 52 3.72 -14.46 -3.41
CA LEU A 52 4.53 -14.10 -2.24
C LEU A 52 5.84 -14.87 -2.22
N GLU A 53 5.82 -16.18 -2.50
CA GLU A 53 7.02 -17.01 -2.60
C GLU A 53 7.95 -16.52 -3.71
N SER A 54 7.40 -16.18 -4.86
CA SER A 54 8.15 -15.59 -5.98
C SER A 54 8.77 -14.24 -5.62
N ALA A 55 8.06 -13.40 -4.86
CA ALA A 55 8.59 -12.13 -4.34
C ALA A 55 9.73 -12.37 -3.36
N LYS A 56 9.52 -13.26 -2.38
CA LYS A 56 10.53 -13.64 -1.38
C LYS A 56 11.81 -14.11 -2.06
N LYS A 57 11.71 -15.12 -2.93
CA LYS A 57 12.88 -15.68 -3.64
C LYS A 57 13.68 -14.59 -4.34
N GLU A 58 13.03 -13.76 -5.15
CA GLU A 58 13.72 -12.72 -5.92
C GLU A 58 14.38 -11.67 -5.01
N LEU A 59 13.68 -11.22 -3.94
CA LEU A 59 14.19 -10.18 -3.05
C LEU A 59 15.37 -10.69 -2.20
N GLU A 60 15.29 -11.90 -1.67
CA GLU A 60 16.39 -12.53 -0.92
C GLU A 60 17.62 -12.76 -1.81
N GLU A 61 17.44 -13.31 -3.03
CA GLU A 61 18.55 -13.58 -3.96
C GLU A 61 19.24 -12.31 -4.45
N LYS A 62 18.46 -11.23 -4.74
CA LYS A 62 19.03 -10.01 -5.33
C LYS A 62 19.62 -9.04 -4.31
N TYR A 63 19.04 -8.97 -3.10
CA TYR A 63 19.37 -7.90 -2.15
C TYR A 63 19.92 -8.40 -0.82
N ASN A 64 20.01 -9.73 -0.64
CA ASN A 64 20.53 -10.35 0.59
C ASN A 64 19.79 -9.86 1.86
N VAL A 65 18.47 -9.72 1.78
CA VAL A 65 17.59 -9.32 2.87
C VAL A 65 16.79 -10.52 3.38
N LYS A 66 16.22 -10.44 4.58
CA LYS A 66 15.31 -11.47 5.12
C LYS A 66 13.88 -11.14 4.74
N VAL A 67 13.14 -12.11 4.20
CA VAL A 67 11.73 -11.93 3.81
C VAL A 67 10.85 -12.98 4.49
N LEU A 68 9.93 -12.52 5.34
CA LEU A 68 8.82 -13.31 5.88
C LEU A 68 7.60 -13.11 4.97
N ILE A 69 6.98 -14.19 4.52
CA ILE A 69 5.72 -14.13 3.79
C ILE A 69 4.59 -14.72 4.64
N LEU A 70 3.44 -14.05 4.64
CA LEU A 70 2.27 -14.52 5.39
C LEU A 70 1.03 -14.38 4.50
N GLN A 71 0.31 -15.48 4.32
CA GLN A 71 -0.98 -15.41 3.66
C GLN A 71 -1.98 -14.70 4.57
N ALA A 72 -2.62 -13.66 4.06
CA ALA A 72 -3.67 -12.94 4.76
C ALA A 72 -4.79 -12.58 3.77
N ASP A 73 -5.97 -13.12 3.97
CA ASP A 73 -7.17 -12.68 3.26
C ASP A 73 -7.92 -11.66 4.11
N ILE A 74 -7.84 -10.42 3.67
CA ILE A 74 -8.46 -9.27 4.33
C ILE A 74 -9.83 -8.91 3.75
N ASN A 75 -10.41 -9.77 2.90
CA ASN A 75 -11.72 -9.53 2.31
C ASN A 75 -12.87 -10.09 3.16
N ASP A 76 -12.58 -11.04 4.05
CA ASP A 76 -13.60 -11.66 4.88
C ASP A 76 -13.86 -10.84 6.15
N LYS A 77 -15.14 -10.52 6.37
CA LYS A 77 -15.59 -9.80 7.56
C LYS A 77 -15.36 -10.56 8.87
N ASN A 78 -15.36 -11.90 8.82
CA ASN A 78 -15.30 -12.73 10.01
C ASN A 78 -13.85 -12.97 10.49
N ASP A 79 -12.89 -13.07 9.55
CA ASP A 79 -11.52 -13.47 9.85
C ASP A 79 -10.48 -12.37 9.65
N ASN A 80 -10.88 -11.18 9.20
CA ASN A 80 -9.96 -10.09 8.88
C ASN A 80 -9.09 -9.69 10.09
N GLU A 81 -9.68 -9.47 11.27
CA GLU A 81 -8.91 -9.10 12.46
C GLU A 81 -8.02 -10.25 12.94
N ALA A 82 -8.50 -11.49 12.92
CA ALA A 82 -7.71 -12.67 13.31
C ALA A 82 -6.49 -12.86 12.38
N ALA A 83 -6.67 -12.68 11.07
CA ALA A 83 -5.57 -12.73 10.11
C ALA A 83 -4.50 -11.66 10.41
N VAL A 84 -4.92 -10.45 10.76
CA VAL A 84 -4.00 -9.36 11.15
C VAL A 84 -3.28 -9.66 12.45
N CYS A 85 -3.97 -10.19 13.47
CA CYS A 85 -3.34 -10.60 14.72
C CYS A 85 -2.24 -11.64 14.48
N HIS A 86 -2.53 -12.66 13.68
CA HIS A 86 -1.53 -13.67 13.30
C HIS A 86 -0.31 -13.04 12.63
N VAL A 87 -0.50 -12.08 11.73
CA VAL A 87 0.61 -11.36 11.09
C VAL A 87 1.48 -10.64 12.12
N MET A 88 0.87 -9.95 13.11
CA MET A 88 1.63 -9.24 14.15
C MET A 88 2.40 -10.20 15.07
N ASP A 89 1.80 -11.33 15.43
CA ASP A 89 2.45 -12.34 16.26
C ASP A 89 3.68 -12.94 15.56
N GLU A 90 3.58 -13.26 14.27
CA GLU A 90 4.70 -13.78 13.49
C GLU A 90 5.80 -12.72 13.27
N ILE A 91 5.46 -11.43 13.13
CA ILE A 91 6.45 -10.34 13.10
C ILE A 91 7.20 -10.27 14.43
N LYS A 92 6.48 -10.27 15.55
CA LYS A 92 7.07 -10.21 16.87
C LYS A 92 7.99 -11.40 17.14
N LYS A 93 7.59 -12.61 16.75
CA LYS A 93 8.35 -13.85 16.91
C LYS A 93 9.61 -13.87 16.01
N THR A 94 9.51 -13.40 14.77
CA THR A 94 10.59 -13.52 13.77
C THR A 94 11.61 -12.40 13.87
N PHE A 95 11.15 -11.16 14.04
CA PHE A 95 12.00 -9.98 13.99
C PHE A 95 12.03 -9.18 15.30
N GLY A 96 11.06 -9.37 16.20
CA GLY A 96 10.97 -8.66 17.47
C GLY A 96 10.66 -7.16 17.36
N ARG A 97 10.47 -6.64 16.13
CA ARG A 97 10.28 -5.22 15.86
C ARG A 97 9.47 -4.96 14.60
N LEU A 98 8.81 -3.80 14.53
CA LEU A 98 8.19 -3.26 13.33
C LEU A 98 8.52 -1.76 13.24
N ASP A 99 9.22 -1.35 12.18
CA ASP A 99 9.64 0.03 11.98
C ASP A 99 8.73 0.78 10.99
N VAL A 100 8.20 0.05 9.99
CA VAL A 100 7.32 0.65 8.98
C VAL A 100 6.15 -0.27 8.69
N LEU A 101 4.94 0.30 8.70
CA LEU A 101 3.71 -0.34 8.23
C LEU A 101 3.26 0.34 6.94
N ILE A 102 3.04 -0.44 5.88
CA ILE A 102 2.51 0.04 4.59
C ILE A 102 1.19 -0.66 4.29
N ASP A 103 0.09 0.06 4.49
CA ASP A 103 -1.27 -0.39 4.19
C ASP A 103 -1.60 -0.11 2.72
N ASN A 104 -1.23 -1.04 1.83
CA ASN A 104 -1.41 -0.92 0.39
C ASN A 104 -2.51 -1.85 -0.17
N ALA A 105 -2.75 -3.01 0.44
CA ALA A 105 -3.72 -3.98 -0.06
C ALA A 105 -5.15 -3.46 -0.04
N GLN A 106 -5.87 -3.66 -1.15
CA GLN A 106 -7.32 -3.47 -1.23
C GLN A 106 -7.90 -4.23 -2.43
N ALA A 107 -9.13 -4.73 -2.29
CA ALA A 107 -9.97 -5.19 -3.37
C ALA A 107 -11.11 -4.20 -3.61
N SER A 108 -11.58 -4.07 -4.84
CA SER A 108 -12.72 -3.24 -5.17
C SER A 108 -13.44 -3.73 -6.43
N ALA A 109 -14.70 -3.37 -6.57
CA ALA A 109 -15.45 -3.43 -7.81
C ALA A 109 -15.46 -2.02 -8.41
N SER A 110 -14.71 -1.82 -9.49
CA SER A 110 -14.58 -0.55 -10.20
C SER A 110 -15.42 -0.53 -11.47
N GLY A 111 -15.82 0.67 -11.92
CA GLY A 111 -16.60 0.85 -13.16
C GLY A 111 -18.11 0.68 -12.98
N VAL A 112 -18.61 0.55 -11.74
CA VAL A 112 -20.03 0.39 -11.44
C VAL A 112 -20.60 1.72 -10.95
N PRO A 113 -21.61 2.33 -11.65
CA PRO A 113 -22.25 3.55 -11.19
C PRO A 113 -22.88 3.39 -9.81
N LEU A 114 -22.96 4.49 -9.04
CA LEU A 114 -23.49 4.46 -7.66
C LEU A 114 -24.88 3.80 -7.58
N LYS A 115 -25.79 4.10 -8.51
CA LYS A 115 -27.15 3.53 -8.54
C LYS A 115 -27.20 2.00 -8.75
N ASP A 116 -26.14 1.44 -9.31
CA ASP A 116 -26.03 0.00 -9.65
C ASP A 116 -25.06 -0.74 -8.70
N ASN A 117 -24.44 -0.03 -7.74
CA ASN A 117 -23.54 -0.64 -6.77
C ASN A 117 -24.33 -1.49 -5.76
N THR A 118 -23.86 -2.70 -5.51
CA THR A 118 -24.48 -3.59 -4.52
C THR A 118 -23.84 -3.43 -3.13
N THR A 119 -24.57 -3.87 -2.11
CA THR A 119 -24.04 -3.92 -0.73
C THR A 119 -22.78 -4.78 -0.63
N GLU A 120 -22.72 -5.88 -1.37
CA GLU A 120 -21.57 -6.80 -1.42
C GLU A 120 -20.32 -6.09 -1.98
N GLN A 121 -20.50 -5.29 -3.05
CA GLN A 121 -19.41 -4.50 -3.63
C GLN A 121 -18.90 -3.41 -2.67
N LEU A 122 -19.83 -2.74 -1.97
CA LEU A 122 -19.47 -1.79 -0.93
C LEU A 122 -18.72 -2.49 0.21
N ASN A 123 -19.25 -3.60 0.71
CA ASN A 123 -18.64 -4.37 1.79
C ASN A 123 -17.25 -4.89 1.41
N LEU A 124 -17.07 -5.40 0.17
CA LEU A 124 -15.77 -5.83 -0.31
C LEU A 124 -14.72 -4.71 -0.21
N ALA A 125 -15.05 -3.50 -0.63
CA ALA A 125 -14.15 -2.35 -0.55
C ALA A 125 -13.88 -1.92 0.89
N LEU A 126 -14.92 -1.91 1.75
CA LEU A 126 -14.80 -1.53 3.15
C LEU A 126 -13.98 -2.55 3.94
N TYR A 127 -14.28 -3.85 3.83
CA TYR A 127 -13.55 -4.87 4.59
C TYR A 127 -12.09 -4.98 4.15
N SER A 128 -11.82 -5.04 2.84
CA SER A 128 -10.46 -5.16 2.33
C SER A 128 -9.61 -3.89 2.46
N GLY A 129 -10.25 -2.73 2.51
CA GLY A 129 -9.58 -1.44 2.63
C GLY A 129 -9.66 -0.87 4.04
N LEU A 130 -10.82 -0.34 4.41
CA LEU A 130 -11.00 0.45 5.64
C LEU A 130 -10.82 -0.39 6.92
N TYR A 131 -11.52 -1.53 7.03
CA TYR A 131 -11.43 -2.38 8.22
C TYR A 131 -10.04 -3.03 8.33
N ALA A 132 -9.49 -3.54 7.23
CA ALA A 132 -8.14 -4.10 7.25
C ALA A 132 -7.11 -3.07 7.74
N THR A 133 -7.14 -1.84 7.19
CA THR A 133 -6.27 -0.75 7.64
C THR A 133 -6.48 -0.41 9.11
N PHE A 134 -7.72 -0.41 9.60
CA PHE A 134 -8.01 -0.20 11.01
C PHE A 134 -7.37 -1.28 11.90
N TYR A 135 -7.53 -2.55 11.54
CA TYR A 135 -6.97 -3.66 12.33
C TYR A 135 -5.44 -3.69 12.28
N TYR A 136 -4.82 -3.51 11.10
CA TYR A 136 -3.36 -3.43 11.01
C TYR A 136 -2.80 -2.36 11.91
N ARG A 137 -3.34 -1.16 11.93
CA ARG A 137 -2.89 -0.06 12.80
C ARG A 137 -3.09 -0.38 14.27
N LYS A 138 -4.31 -0.83 14.65
CA LYS A 138 -4.63 -1.19 16.04
C LYS A 138 -3.62 -2.16 16.61
N HIS A 139 -3.31 -3.23 15.87
CA HIS A 139 -2.44 -4.31 16.35
C HIS A 139 -0.94 -4.04 16.11
N ALA A 140 -0.57 -3.17 15.17
CA ALA A 140 0.82 -2.75 14.96
C ALA A 140 1.29 -1.68 15.96
N TYR A 141 0.36 -0.93 16.57
CA TYR A 141 0.69 0.20 17.44
C TYR A 141 1.73 -0.11 18.51
N PRO A 142 1.68 -1.23 19.28
CA PRO A 142 2.68 -1.50 20.31
C PRO A 142 4.11 -1.57 19.74
N LEU A 143 4.30 -2.29 18.62
CA LEU A 143 5.62 -2.44 17.98
C LEU A 143 6.10 -1.13 17.35
N LEU A 144 5.20 -0.38 16.71
CA LEU A 144 5.50 0.92 16.13
C LEU A 144 5.88 1.95 17.20
N LYS A 145 5.27 1.89 18.39
CA LYS A 145 5.60 2.77 19.52
C LYS A 145 7.02 2.53 20.02
N GLU A 146 7.44 1.28 20.16
CA GLU A 146 8.80 0.92 20.59
C GLU A 146 9.86 1.43 19.62
N THR A 147 9.59 1.39 18.32
CA THR A 147 10.53 1.81 17.26
C THR A 147 10.41 3.28 16.89
N LYS A 148 9.39 3.98 17.38
CA LYS A 148 8.97 5.31 16.89
C LYS A 148 8.78 5.27 15.38
N GLY A 149 8.05 4.26 14.91
CA GLY A 149 7.95 3.85 13.53
C GLY A 149 7.23 4.82 12.60
N SER A 150 6.98 4.37 11.37
CA SER A 150 6.24 5.12 10.35
C SER A 150 5.11 4.28 9.78
N VAL A 151 3.97 4.91 9.51
CA VAL A 151 2.82 4.30 8.84
C VAL A 151 2.57 5.06 7.53
N ILE A 152 2.46 4.32 6.43
CA ILE A 152 2.13 4.86 5.12
C ILE A 152 0.87 4.17 4.61
N ASN A 153 -0.19 4.95 4.42
CA ASN A 153 -1.49 4.46 3.99
C ASN A 153 -1.75 4.82 2.54
N PHE A 154 -2.32 3.89 1.79
CA PHE A 154 -2.66 4.11 0.40
C PHE A 154 -4.12 4.51 0.26
N ALA A 155 -4.36 5.81 0.03
CA ALA A 155 -5.61 6.36 -0.43
C ALA A 155 -5.65 6.42 -1.98
N SER A 156 -6.44 7.28 -2.57
CA SER A 156 -6.57 7.37 -4.04
C SER A 156 -7.09 8.74 -4.47
N GLY A 157 -6.63 9.19 -5.63
CA GLY A 157 -7.26 10.30 -6.36
C GLY A 157 -8.74 10.06 -6.64
N ALA A 158 -9.17 8.80 -6.78
CA ALA A 158 -10.59 8.47 -6.98
C ALA A 158 -11.50 8.97 -5.85
N GLY A 159 -11.03 8.90 -4.59
CA GLY A 159 -11.74 9.48 -3.44
C GLY A 159 -11.69 11.00 -3.45
N LEU A 160 -10.52 11.57 -3.72
CA LEU A 160 -10.30 13.01 -3.71
C LEU A 160 -11.10 13.77 -4.76
N PHE A 161 -11.33 13.16 -5.94
CA PHE A 161 -11.98 13.80 -7.09
C PHE A 161 -13.37 13.24 -7.39
N GLY A 162 -13.82 12.20 -6.67
CA GLY A 162 -15.13 11.60 -6.91
C GLY A 162 -15.26 10.95 -8.27
N ASN A 163 -14.28 10.12 -8.65
CA ASN A 163 -14.25 9.51 -9.98
C ASN A 163 -15.48 8.64 -10.25
N TYR A 164 -16.06 8.78 -11.45
CA TYR A 164 -17.20 8.01 -11.89
C TYR A 164 -16.98 6.49 -11.76
N GLY A 165 -18.00 5.76 -11.29
CA GLY A 165 -17.97 4.32 -11.12
C GLY A 165 -17.05 3.80 -10.00
N GLN A 166 -16.64 4.64 -9.07
CA GLN A 166 -15.69 4.30 -7.99
C GLN A 166 -16.29 4.45 -6.58
N CYS A 167 -17.64 4.45 -6.43
CA CYS A 167 -18.25 4.86 -5.18
C CYS A 167 -17.79 4.04 -3.95
N ALA A 168 -17.83 2.71 -4.03
CA ALA A 168 -17.39 1.83 -2.93
C ALA A 168 -15.90 1.99 -2.62
N TYR A 169 -15.08 2.07 -3.66
CA TYR A 169 -13.65 2.27 -3.53
C TYR A 169 -13.30 3.65 -2.94
N ALA A 170 -13.93 4.71 -3.45
CA ALA A 170 -13.76 6.07 -2.97
C ALA A 170 -14.17 6.20 -1.49
N ALA A 171 -15.31 5.62 -1.09
CA ALA A 171 -15.75 5.60 0.30
C ALA A 171 -14.71 4.97 1.24
N ALA A 172 -14.18 3.80 0.86
CA ALA A 172 -13.12 3.14 1.64
C ALA A 172 -11.84 3.98 1.71
N LYS A 173 -11.40 4.58 0.60
CA LYS A 173 -10.18 5.39 0.53
C LYS A 173 -10.29 6.70 1.31
N GLU A 174 -11.44 7.36 1.32
CA GLU A 174 -11.66 8.54 2.17
C GLU A 174 -11.79 8.15 3.66
N GLY A 175 -12.40 7.01 3.98
CA GLY A 175 -12.37 6.45 5.34
C GLY A 175 -10.95 6.19 5.84
N ILE A 176 -10.08 5.62 5.01
CA ILE A 176 -8.65 5.44 5.33
C ILE A 176 -7.96 6.78 5.60
N ARG A 177 -8.25 7.83 4.83
CA ARG A 177 -7.71 9.17 5.07
C ARG A 177 -8.17 9.74 6.41
N GLY A 178 -9.45 9.59 6.75
CA GLY A 178 -10.00 10.01 8.04
C GLY A 178 -9.28 9.33 9.20
N LEU A 179 -9.20 7.98 9.18
CA LEU A 179 -8.47 7.20 10.19
C LEU A 179 -7.00 7.60 10.29
N SER A 180 -6.36 7.92 9.17
CA SER A 180 -4.94 8.29 9.15
C SER A 180 -4.67 9.61 9.86
N ARG A 181 -5.54 10.59 9.69
CA ARG A 181 -5.42 11.90 10.36
C ARG A 181 -5.61 11.77 11.87
N VAL A 182 -6.57 10.95 12.31
CA VAL A 182 -6.76 10.66 13.73
C VAL A 182 -5.52 9.99 14.31
N ALA A 183 -5.02 8.92 13.68
CA ALA A 183 -3.82 8.23 14.13
C ALA A 183 -2.59 9.15 14.15
N ALA A 184 -2.41 10.01 13.14
CA ALA A 184 -1.32 10.99 13.11
C ALA A 184 -1.33 11.93 14.30
N ASN A 185 -2.51 12.40 14.70
CA ASN A 185 -2.69 13.29 15.85
C ASN A 185 -2.44 12.57 17.18
N GLU A 186 -3.07 11.40 17.37
CA GLU A 186 -2.98 10.64 18.62
C GLU A 186 -1.57 10.09 18.89
N TRP A 187 -0.87 9.62 17.83
CA TRP A 187 0.40 8.90 17.94
C TRP A 187 1.64 9.78 17.80
N ALA A 188 1.47 11.05 17.45
CA ALA A 188 2.59 12.01 17.36
C ALA A 188 3.40 12.10 18.65
N LYS A 189 2.74 12.08 19.81
CA LYS A 189 3.39 12.07 21.13
C LYS A 189 4.27 10.84 21.40
N ASP A 190 3.98 9.73 20.72
CA ASP A 190 4.76 8.49 20.81
C ASP A 190 5.88 8.43 19.74
N GLY A 191 6.03 9.49 18.94
CA GLY A 191 7.02 9.59 17.88
C GLY A 191 6.68 8.80 16.62
N ILE A 192 5.45 8.28 16.51
CA ILE A 192 4.97 7.55 15.33
C ILE A 192 4.53 8.57 14.27
N ASN A 193 5.00 8.35 13.05
CA ASN A 193 4.70 9.19 11.90
C ASN A 193 3.65 8.50 11.00
N VAL A 194 2.55 9.17 10.68
CA VAL A 194 1.46 8.58 9.87
C VAL A 194 1.15 9.47 8.69
N ASN A 195 1.38 9.00 7.46
CA ASN A 195 1.11 9.74 6.24
C ASN A 195 0.30 8.93 5.23
N ILE A 196 -0.24 9.60 4.24
CA ILE A 196 -1.13 9.04 3.23
C ILE A 196 -0.53 9.31 1.84
N ILE A 197 -0.53 8.30 0.97
CA ILE A 197 -0.16 8.42 -0.44
C ILE A 197 -1.39 8.18 -1.31
N CYS A 198 -1.58 9.03 -2.33
CA CYS A 198 -2.52 8.83 -3.44
C CYS A 198 -1.70 8.65 -4.72
N PRO A 199 -1.35 7.41 -5.12
CA PRO A 199 -0.50 7.19 -6.27
C PRO A 199 -1.31 7.05 -7.57
N LEU A 200 -0.64 7.35 -8.69
CA LEU A 200 -1.01 6.88 -10.00
C LEU A 200 0.19 6.12 -10.58
N ALA A 201 0.12 4.79 -10.60
CA ALA A 201 1.22 3.93 -11.01
C ALA A 201 0.84 3.01 -12.18
N TRP A 202 1.81 2.76 -13.05
CA TRP A 202 1.70 1.77 -14.10
C TRP A 202 1.77 0.37 -13.48
N THR A 203 0.70 -0.38 -13.63
CA THR A 203 0.56 -1.71 -13.02
C THR A 203 0.22 -2.76 -14.06
N SER A 204 0.46 -4.02 -13.75
CA SER A 204 0.07 -5.14 -14.62
C SER A 204 -1.43 -5.20 -14.91
N GLN A 205 -2.28 -4.67 -14.01
CA GLN A 205 -3.70 -4.52 -14.26
C GLN A 205 -3.98 -3.45 -15.33
N LEU A 206 -3.29 -2.31 -15.24
CA LEU A 206 -3.44 -1.22 -16.19
C LEU A 206 -2.88 -1.60 -17.58
N GLU A 207 -1.74 -2.31 -17.60
CA GLU A 207 -1.14 -2.86 -18.82
C GLU A 207 -2.10 -3.85 -19.52
N LYS A 208 -2.69 -4.79 -18.77
CA LYS A 208 -3.69 -5.72 -19.29
C LYS A 208 -4.95 -5.02 -19.81
N PHE A 209 -5.39 -3.97 -19.10
CA PHE A 209 -6.53 -3.17 -19.54
C PHE A 209 -6.23 -2.47 -20.87
N GLN A 210 -5.05 -1.89 -21.00
CA GLN A 210 -4.61 -1.27 -22.27
C GLN A 210 -4.55 -2.27 -23.42
N GLN A 211 -4.03 -3.48 -23.16
CA GLN A 211 -3.91 -4.54 -24.18
C GLN A 211 -5.28 -5.10 -24.60
N ALA A 212 -6.18 -5.31 -23.65
CA ALA A 212 -7.49 -5.90 -23.91
C ALA A 212 -8.51 -4.89 -24.50
N TYR A 213 -8.40 -3.61 -24.11
CA TYR A 213 -9.38 -2.56 -24.45
C TYR A 213 -8.70 -1.24 -24.79
N PRO A 214 -7.93 -1.14 -25.89
CA PRO A 214 -7.10 0.02 -26.21
C PRO A 214 -7.89 1.32 -26.37
N ASP A 215 -9.08 1.27 -26.98
CA ASP A 215 -9.93 2.46 -27.17
C ASP A 215 -10.53 2.95 -25.84
N ALA A 216 -11.01 2.02 -25.00
CA ALA A 216 -11.51 2.35 -23.68
C ALA A 216 -10.37 2.87 -22.78
N PHE A 217 -9.18 2.31 -22.88
CA PHE A 217 -8.00 2.81 -22.19
C PHE A 217 -7.70 4.27 -22.58
N LYS A 218 -7.62 4.55 -23.88
CA LYS A 218 -7.36 5.92 -24.40
C LYS A 218 -8.42 6.93 -23.98
N ALA A 219 -9.67 6.51 -23.87
CA ALA A 219 -10.78 7.37 -23.44
C ALA A 219 -10.77 7.67 -21.93
N ASN A 220 -10.27 6.74 -21.09
CA ASN A 220 -10.44 6.82 -19.64
C ASN A 220 -9.13 7.01 -18.84
N VAL A 221 -7.97 6.74 -19.46
CA VAL A 221 -6.68 6.86 -18.79
C VAL A 221 -5.90 8.02 -19.40
N HIS A 222 -5.82 9.11 -18.65
CA HIS A 222 -5.09 10.29 -19.07
C HIS A 222 -3.62 10.20 -18.63
N VAL A 223 -2.72 10.55 -19.53
CA VAL A 223 -1.29 10.66 -19.21
C VAL A 223 -1.09 11.93 -18.38
N PRO A 224 -0.44 11.83 -17.20
CA PRO A 224 -0.14 12.98 -16.36
C PRO A 224 0.72 14.03 -17.07
N PRO A 225 0.72 15.30 -16.60
CA PRO A 225 1.63 16.34 -17.10
C PRO A 225 3.12 15.95 -17.13
N ARG A 226 3.54 15.03 -16.27
CA ARG A 226 4.89 14.46 -16.26
C ARG A 226 5.24 13.62 -17.48
N GLY A 227 4.26 13.32 -18.36
CA GLY A 227 4.42 12.58 -19.61
C GLY A 227 4.34 11.05 -19.48
N HIS A 228 4.18 10.50 -18.29
CA HIS A 228 4.04 9.06 -18.05
C HIS A 228 3.29 8.76 -16.76
N VAL A 229 2.76 7.56 -16.65
CA VAL A 229 2.19 6.99 -15.42
C VAL A 229 3.32 6.41 -14.58
N GLY A 230 3.32 6.69 -13.27
CA GLY A 230 4.46 6.46 -12.38
C GLY A 230 4.94 5.01 -12.30
N ASP A 231 6.24 4.82 -12.16
CA ASP A 231 6.88 3.52 -11.91
C ASP A 231 6.67 3.08 -10.46
N SER A 232 6.19 1.83 -10.27
CA SER A 232 5.84 1.30 -8.94
C SER A 232 7.03 1.24 -7.96
N GLU A 233 8.25 1.02 -8.43
CA GLU A 233 9.45 1.00 -7.60
C GLU A 233 10.08 2.38 -7.47
N ARG A 234 10.39 3.00 -8.62
CA ARG A 234 11.24 4.21 -8.67
C ARG A 234 10.52 5.46 -8.20
N GLU A 235 9.22 5.59 -8.52
CA GLU A 235 8.45 6.81 -8.28
C GLU A 235 7.43 6.67 -7.15
N ILE A 236 7.04 5.42 -6.80
CA ILE A 236 6.19 5.17 -5.62
C ILE A 236 7.00 4.57 -4.48
N GLY A 237 7.70 3.46 -4.71
CA GLY A 237 8.46 2.75 -3.68
C GLY A 237 9.57 3.61 -3.06
N ARG A 238 10.36 4.31 -3.88
CA ARG A 238 11.42 5.21 -3.39
C ARG A 238 10.87 6.37 -2.55
N VAL A 239 9.69 6.89 -2.90
CA VAL A 239 9.04 7.93 -2.09
C VAL A 239 8.57 7.36 -0.75
N CYS A 240 8.06 6.12 -0.70
CA CYS A 240 7.75 5.45 0.58
C CYS A 240 8.99 5.32 1.47
N VAL A 241 10.15 4.98 0.91
CA VAL A 241 11.42 4.95 1.63
C VAL A 241 11.74 6.32 2.24
N GLN A 242 11.59 7.41 1.48
CA GLN A 242 11.84 8.78 1.98
C GLN A 242 10.86 9.18 3.09
N ILE A 243 9.56 8.89 2.92
CA ILE A 243 8.53 9.19 3.94
C ILE A 243 8.79 8.43 5.24
N ALA A 244 9.33 7.21 5.17
CA ALA A 244 9.69 6.42 6.34
C ALA A 244 11.06 6.78 6.95
N SER A 245 11.85 7.63 6.29
CA SER A 245 13.18 8.03 6.74
C SER A 245 13.13 9.00 7.95
N PRO A 246 14.20 9.13 8.72
CA PRO A 246 14.30 10.11 9.80
C PRO A 246 14.09 11.55 9.35
N ASP A 247 14.47 11.89 8.11
CA ASP A 247 14.37 13.24 7.56
C ASP A 247 12.92 13.70 7.35
N PHE A 248 11.97 12.76 7.31
CA PHE A 248 10.54 13.05 7.12
C PHE A 248 9.73 13.12 8.42
N LYS A 249 10.37 12.91 9.58
CA LYS A 249 9.68 12.73 10.89
C LYS A 249 8.84 13.92 11.35
N TYR A 250 9.15 15.14 10.92
CA TYR A 250 8.35 16.32 11.30
C TYR A 250 7.04 16.45 10.51
N ARG A 251 6.84 15.66 9.43
CA ARG A 251 5.61 15.65 8.63
C ARG A 251 4.74 14.44 8.99
N THR A 252 3.58 14.69 9.57
CA THR A 252 2.59 13.67 9.91
C THR A 252 1.18 14.15 9.56
N GLY A 253 0.27 13.24 9.18
CA GLY A 253 -1.11 13.54 8.80
C GLY A 253 -1.29 14.03 7.36
N GLU A 254 -0.22 14.09 6.57
CA GLU A 254 -0.24 14.62 5.21
C GLU A 254 -0.85 13.63 4.20
N THR A 255 -1.55 14.20 3.21
CA THR A 255 -1.96 13.48 2.00
C THR A 255 -1.07 13.91 0.85
N ILE A 256 -0.24 13.00 0.37
CA ILE A 256 0.76 13.23 -0.67
C ILE A 256 0.28 12.56 -1.96
N THR A 257 0.05 13.35 -3.01
CA THR A 257 -0.31 12.82 -4.32
C THR A 257 0.96 12.51 -5.12
N LEU A 258 1.05 11.26 -5.62
CA LEU A 258 2.12 10.80 -6.50
C LEU A 258 1.52 10.44 -7.84
N GLU A 259 1.09 11.44 -8.59
CA GLU A 259 0.28 11.30 -9.81
C GLU A 259 0.79 12.16 -10.98
N GLY A 260 2.07 12.55 -10.91
CA GLY A 260 2.72 13.26 -12.02
C GLY A 260 2.12 14.63 -12.37
N GLY A 261 1.45 15.28 -11.39
CA GLY A 261 0.82 16.60 -11.56
C GLY A 261 -0.62 16.56 -12.08
N MET A 262 -1.27 15.39 -12.14
CA MET A 262 -2.65 15.27 -12.64
C MET A 262 -3.67 15.96 -11.73
N GLY A 263 -3.49 15.90 -10.43
CA GLY A 263 -4.40 16.48 -9.42
C GLY A 263 -3.82 17.72 -8.77
N LEU A 264 -3.44 18.71 -9.54
CA LEU A 264 -3.00 20.00 -9.01
C LEU A 264 -4.07 20.59 -8.08
N ARG A 265 -3.66 20.97 -6.89
CA ARG A 265 -4.51 21.61 -5.87
C ARG A 265 -3.90 22.93 -5.46
N PRO A 266 -4.75 23.92 -5.13
CA PRO A 266 -4.28 25.17 -4.56
C PRO A 266 -3.61 24.96 -3.21
#